data_50365c4961b8b88fa7072d72d122a1a2
#
_entry.id   50365c4961b8b88fa7072d72d122a1a2
#
_cell.length_a   1.000
_cell.length_b   1.000
_cell.length_c   1.000
_cell.angle_alpha   90.00
_cell.angle_beta   90.00
_cell.angle_gamma   90.00
#
_symmetry.space_group_name_H-M   'P 1'
#
loop_
_entity.id
_entity.type
_entity.pdbx_description
1 polymer ?
#
loop_
_entity_poly.entity_id
_entity_poly.type
_entity_poly.pdbx_seq_one_letter_code
_entity_poly.pdbx_strand_id
1 'polypeptide(L)'
;AVGAPPHVAERSARIMAELYRGEAKGLQTWADNDLHRMKQMHAYIGLRGGHNVSEQSIVPGEQMKLAARTYSKPVHFEQRVNHTKWCVLRWPSPSMAQLAGKSTEEFEEFYFKVCCIDYAKMDAACAPLKARMQRADKVHIKGPGETDLTFSIKGIGVIPCCGEYNIPDGECFTAPVRDSVNGVLQYNTPTVYNGQSFENIRFVFKNGKIVEATCQGDSKKLNEILDTDEGARYIGEFAIGFNPHITHAMKDILFDEKVAGSFHFTPGRCYETTENHNRSEIHWDLVCIQRAEFGGGTISFDGEVIRKDGLFVPADLHALDPDKLG
;
A
#
# COMPACT_ATOMS: atom_id res chain seq x y z
N ALA A 1 17.55 13.14 29.69
CA ALA A 1 17.42 14.35 28.86
C ALA A 1 15.96 14.76 28.86
N VAL A 2 15.64 15.95 29.35
CA VAL A 2 14.31 16.53 29.19
C VAL A 2 14.24 16.94 27.73
N GLY A 3 13.53 16.17 26.92
CA GLY A 3 13.33 16.49 25.50
C GLY A 3 12.57 17.79 25.33
N ALA A 4 12.78 18.48 24.22
CA ALA A 4 11.94 19.61 23.85
C ALA A 4 10.47 19.18 23.81
N PRO A 5 9.50 20.04 24.13
CA PRO A 5 8.08 19.70 24.07
C PRO A 5 7.69 19.29 22.65
N PRO A 6 6.73 18.37 22.50
CA PRO A 6 6.28 17.95 21.18
C PRO A 6 5.67 19.13 20.42
N HIS A 7 5.98 19.21 19.12
CA HIS A 7 5.28 20.13 18.24
C HIS A 7 4.01 19.44 17.73
N VAL A 8 2.85 19.99 18.02
CA VAL A 8 1.55 19.51 17.55
C VAL A 8 1.04 20.46 16.47
N ALA A 9 0.71 19.93 15.30
CA ALA A 9 0.09 20.68 14.22
C ALA A 9 -1.14 19.93 13.71
N GLU A 10 -2.28 20.60 13.75
CA GLU A 10 -3.50 20.13 13.11
C GLU A 10 -3.59 20.70 11.68
N ARG A 11 -3.98 19.87 10.73
CA ARG A 11 -4.11 20.25 9.32
C ARG A 11 -5.43 19.74 8.77
N SER A 12 -6.38 20.65 8.64
CA SER A 12 -7.64 20.36 7.98
C SER A 12 -7.40 20.09 6.49
N ALA A 13 -8.02 19.03 5.94
CA ALA A 13 -7.98 18.73 4.51
C ALA A 13 -8.49 19.90 3.65
N ARG A 14 -9.46 20.67 4.17
CA ARG A 14 -10.00 21.86 3.53
C ARG A 14 -8.97 22.99 3.44
N ILE A 15 -8.25 23.26 4.53
CA ILE A 15 -7.16 24.27 4.53
C ILE A 15 -6.06 23.84 3.56
N MET A 16 -5.74 22.54 3.52
CA MET A 16 -4.75 21.99 2.59
C MET A 16 -5.19 22.16 1.13
N ALA A 17 -6.48 21.94 0.83
CA ALA A 17 -7.02 22.16 -0.51
C ALA A 17 -6.87 23.62 -0.96
N GLU A 18 -7.14 24.59 -0.08
CA GLU A 18 -6.96 26.02 -0.39
C GLU A 18 -5.46 26.36 -0.59
N LEU A 19 -4.57 25.80 0.23
CA LEU A 19 -3.15 26.01 0.08
C LEU A 19 -2.62 25.47 -1.26
N TYR A 20 -3.07 24.29 -1.67
CA TYR A 20 -2.69 23.67 -2.95
C TYR A 20 -3.23 24.43 -4.17
N ARG A 21 -4.37 25.11 -4.04
CA ARG A 21 -4.94 25.98 -5.07
C ARG A 21 -4.32 27.38 -5.10
N GLY A 22 -3.56 27.73 -4.09
CA GLY A 22 -2.89 29.02 -3.96
C GLY A 22 -1.70 29.21 -4.90
N GLU A 23 -0.99 30.31 -4.74
CA GLU A 23 0.18 30.61 -5.53
C GLU A 23 1.37 29.69 -5.21
N ALA A 24 2.12 29.30 -6.23
CA ALA A 24 3.30 28.44 -6.09
C ALA A 24 4.32 28.98 -5.06
N LYS A 25 4.48 30.32 -4.97
CA LYS A 25 5.38 30.96 -4.00
C LYS A 25 4.91 30.73 -2.54
N GLY A 26 3.61 30.80 -2.29
CA GLY A 26 3.07 30.50 -0.95
C GLY A 26 3.28 29.04 -0.55
N LEU A 27 3.03 28.13 -1.49
CA LEU A 27 3.28 26.70 -1.30
C LEU A 27 4.77 26.42 -1.04
N GLN A 28 5.69 27.06 -1.78
CA GLN A 28 7.13 26.91 -1.56
C GLN A 28 7.54 27.41 -0.18
N THR A 29 7.09 28.60 0.22
CA THR A 29 7.40 29.17 1.55
C THR A 29 6.93 28.24 2.67
N TRP A 30 5.75 27.66 2.51
CA TRP A 30 5.23 26.70 3.49
C TRP A 30 6.05 25.41 3.53
N ALA A 31 6.43 24.89 2.36
CA ALA A 31 7.29 23.70 2.25
C ALA A 31 8.66 23.92 2.91
N ASP A 32 9.29 25.07 2.69
CA ASP A 32 10.59 25.41 3.27
C ASP A 32 10.52 25.47 4.79
N ASN A 33 9.47 26.07 5.35
CA ASN A 33 9.25 26.12 6.80
C ASN A 33 9.05 24.74 7.42
N ASP A 34 8.26 23.91 6.77
CA ASP A 34 8.00 22.55 7.26
C ASP A 34 9.22 21.64 7.10
N LEU A 35 9.97 21.78 6.02
CA LEU A 35 11.23 21.05 5.83
C LEU A 35 12.26 21.46 6.90
N HIS A 36 12.39 22.77 7.18
CA HIS A 36 13.27 23.26 8.24
C HIS A 36 12.89 22.64 9.60
N ARG A 37 11.60 22.63 9.92
CA ARG A 37 11.08 22.00 11.15
C ARG A 37 11.32 20.49 11.16
N MET A 38 10.99 19.77 10.08
CA MET A 38 11.17 18.32 10.00
C MET A 38 12.62 17.91 10.24
N LYS A 39 13.58 18.66 9.74
CA LYS A 39 15.03 18.43 9.98
C LYS A 39 15.43 18.50 11.45
N GLN A 40 14.64 19.17 12.28
CA GLN A 40 14.89 19.29 13.72
C GLN A 40 14.17 18.23 14.56
N MET A 41 13.25 17.45 13.95
CA MET A 41 12.45 16.45 14.65
C MET A 41 13.18 15.12 14.73
N HIS A 42 13.20 14.54 15.94
CA HIS A 42 13.72 13.19 16.16
C HIS A 42 12.73 12.11 15.72
N ALA A 43 11.44 12.41 15.82
CA ALA A 43 10.37 11.51 15.43
C ALA A 43 9.16 12.29 14.89
N TYR A 44 8.39 11.64 14.04
CA TYR A 44 7.15 12.14 13.46
C TYR A 44 6.04 11.12 13.68
N ILE A 45 4.91 11.55 14.22
CA ILE A 45 3.68 10.75 14.31
C ILE A 45 2.61 11.44 13.48
N GLY A 46 2.08 10.75 12.49
CA GLY A 46 1.02 11.24 11.60
C GLY A 46 -0.30 10.56 11.87
N LEU A 47 -1.22 11.23 12.56
CA LEU A 47 -2.61 10.79 12.68
C LEU A 47 -3.41 11.36 11.50
N ARG A 48 -3.93 10.48 10.64
CA ARG A 48 -4.64 10.89 9.43
C ARG A 48 -6.10 10.46 9.49
N GLY A 49 -6.98 11.41 9.38
CA GLY A 49 -8.42 11.23 9.32
C GLY A 49 -9.09 12.51 8.83
N GLY A 50 -10.37 12.44 8.51
CA GLY A 50 -11.12 13.59 8.02
C GLY A 50 -12.61 13.34 8.04
N HIS A 51 -13.40 14.39 7.91
CA HIS A 51 -14.86 14.27 7.85
C HIS A 51 -15.36 13.93 6.45
N ASN A 52 -14.53 14.17 5.41
CA ASN A 52 -14.89 13.94 4.02
C ASN A 52 -13.65 13.51 3.24
N VAL A 53 -13.69 12.32 2.67
CA VAL A 53 -12.58 11.76 1.88
C VAL A 53 -12.36 12.48 0.55
N SER A 54 -13.38 13.18 0.06
CA SER A 54 -13.36 13.91 -1.20
C SER A 54 -13.00 15.39 -1.04
N GLU A 55 -12.58 15.86 0.14
CA GLU A 55 -12.37 17.30 0.42
C GLU A 55 -11.35 17.95 -0.54
N GLN A 56 -10.38 17.17 -1.03
CA GLN A 56 -9.37 17.68 -1.97
C GLN A 56 -9.73 17.47 -3.45
N SER A 57 -10.87 16.88 -3.77
CA SER A 57 -11.29 16.63 -5.17
C SER A 57 -11.45 17.90 -6.01
N ILE A 58 -11.63 19.06 -5.35
CA ILE A 58 -11.72 20.38 -6.00
C ILE A 58 -10.36 20.94 -6.46
N VAL A 59 -9.25 20.33 -6.04
CA VAL A 59 -7.90 20.78 -6.41
C VAL A 59 -7.57 20.28 -7.83
N PRO A 60 -7.23 21.18 -8.77
CA PRO A 60 -6.84 20.76 -10.11
C PRO A 60 -5.63 19.82 -10.12
N GLY A 61 -5.62 18.84 -11.02
CA GLY A 61 -4.55 17.82 -11.08
C GLY A 61 -3.14 18.42 -11.19
N GLU A 62 -2.95 19.48 -11.97
CA GLU A 62 -1.65 20.17 -12.09
C GLU A 62 -1.22 20.82 -10.77
N GLN A 63 -2.15 21.33 -9.98
CA GLN A 63 -1.88 21.87 -8.66
C GLN A 63 -1.52 20.76 -7.66
N MET A 64 -2.16 19.60 -7.75
CA MET A 64 -1.79 18.42 -6.96
C MET A 64 -0.38 17.94 -7.29
N LYS A 65 0.00 17.91 -8.58
CA LYS A 65 1.36 17.59 -9.02
C LYS A 65 2.37 18.62 -8.51
N LEU A 66 2.03 19.91 -8.56
CA LEU A 66 2.87 20.97 -8.00
C LEU A 66 3.08 20.77 -6.50
N ALA A 67 2.00 20.51 -5.74
CA ALA A 67 2.08 20.25 -4.29
C ALA A 67 2.92 18.99 -3.98
N ALA A 68 2.77 17.95 -4.77
CA ALA A 68 3.58 16.73 -4.62
C ALA A 68 5.08 17.03 -4.78
N ARG A 69 5.47 17.76 -5.81
CA ARG A 69 6.88 18.13 -6.08
C ARG A 69 7.45 19.13 -5.08
N THR A 70 6.67 20.15 -4.73
CA THR A 70 7.14 21.27 -3.91
C THR A 70 7.12 20.96 -2.42
N TYR A 71 6.12 20.19 -1.96
CA TYR A 71 5.91 19.91 -0.53
C TYR A 71 6.15 18.45 -0.18
N SER A 72 5.38 17.51 -0.77
CA SER A 72 5.39 16.11 -0.32
C SER A 72 6.76 15.46 -0.55
N LYS A 73 7.37 15.71 -1.68
CA LYS A 73 8.68 15.15 -2.02
C LYS A 73 9.76 15.59 -1.03
N PRO A 74 10.10 16.89 -0.88
CA PRO A 74 11.20 17.30 0.01
C PRO A 74 10.90 17.08 1.50
N VAL A 75 9.67 17.31 1.95
CA VAL A 75 9.34 17.26 3.39
C VAL A 75 9.10 15.82 3.86
N HIS A 76 8.32 15.05 3.11
CA HIS A 76 7.92 13.73 3.55
C HIS A 76 8.78 12.62 2.94
N PHE A 77 8.95 12.55 1.63
CA PHE A 77 9.68 11.44 1.02
C PHE A 77 11.19 11.52 1.24
N GLU A 78 11.79 12.70 1.04
CA GLU A 78 13.24 12.85 1.19
C GLU A 78 13.65 13.01 2.66
N GLN A 79 13.00 13.89 3.42
CA GLN A 79 13.41 14.16 4.79
C GLN A 79 12.78 13.18 5.80
N ARG A 80 11.44 13.11 5.87
CA ARG A 80 10.78 12.28 6.90
C ARG A 80 11.11 10.82 6.76
N VAL A 81 10.96 10.26 5.56
CA VAL A 81 11.13 8.82 5.33
C VAL A 81 12.58 8.40 5.58
N ASN A 82 13.56 9.17 5.09
CA ASN A 82 14.95 8.74 5.11
C ASN A 82 15.73 9.20 6.37
N HIS A 83 15.28 10.25 7.06
CA HIS A 83 16.09 10.90 8.11
C HIS A 83 15.36 11.13 9.43
N THR A 84 14.08 10.80 9.54
CA THR A 84 13.29 10.98 10.75
C THR A 84 12.61 9.67 11.11
N LYS A 85 12.64 9.25 12.38
CA LYS A 85 11.81 8.13 12.82
C LYS A 85 10.35 8.50 12.64
N TRP A 86 9.53 7.64 12.04
CA TRP A 86 8.16 8.00 11.79
C TRP A 86 7.18 6.85 11.97
N CYS A 87 5.95 7.21 12.35
CA CYS A 87 4.81 6.31 12.33
C CYS A 87 3.59 7.06 11.78
N VAL A 88 2.85 6.43 10.89
CA VAL A 88 1.62 6.97 10.31
C VAL A 88 0.48 6.02 10.58
N LEU A 89 -0.62 6.57 11.11
CA LEU A 89 -1.84 5.83 11.37
C LEU A 89 -3.07 6.63 10.98
N ARG A 90 -4.19 5.93 10.80
CA ARG A 90 -5.48 6.58 10.61
C ARG A 90 -6.07 6.99 11.95
N TRP A 91 -6.99 7.91 11.92
CA TRP A 91 -7.93 8.19 12.99
C TRP A 91 -9.30 7.66 12.57
N PRO A 92 -9.97 6.81 13.36
CA PRO A 92 -11.27 6.29 13.00
C PRO A 92 -12.27 7.45 12.92
N SER A 93 -12.70 7.76 11.71
CA SER A 93 -13.58 8.90 11.44
C SER A 93 -14.89 8.43 10.80
N PRO A 94 -15.99 9.21 10.93
CA PRO A 94 -17.25 8.87 10.28
C PRO A 94 -17.13 8.66 8.77
N SER A 95 -16.23 9.37 8.09
CA SER A 95 -16.01 9.18 6.65
C SER A 95 -15.37 7.83 6.32
N MET A 96 -14.48 7.33 7.17
CA MET A 96 -13.90 5.99 7.02
C MET A 96 -14.94 4.90 7.32
N ALA A 97 -15.76 5.09 8.35
CA ALA A 97 -16.86 4.18 8.65
C ALA A 97 -17.83 4.05 7.46
N GLN A 98 -18.20 5.18 6.82
CA GLN A 98 -19.02 5.18 5.63
C GLN A 98 -18.39 4.42 4.45
N LEU A 99 -17.09 4.62 4.19
CA LEU A 99 -16.37 3.87 3.14
C LEU A 99 -16.37 2.37 3.41
N ALA A 100 -16.20 1.99 4.69
CA ALA A 100 -16.23 0.60 5.13
C ALA A 100 -17.66 0.01 5.23
N GLY A 101 -18.71 0.80 4.99
CA GLY A 101 -20.11 0.37 5.11
C GLY A 101 -20.52 0.04 6.55
N LYS A 102 -19.95 0.73 7.54
CA LYS A 102 -20.14 0.51 8.97
C LYS A 102 -20.70 1.75 9.67
N SER A 103 -21.35 1.55 10.82
CA SER A 103 -21.56 2.63 11.77
C SER A 103 -20.23 3.14 12.32
N THR A 104 -20.21 4.36 12.88
CA THR A 104 -18.97 4.92 13.46
C THR A 104 -18.48 4.03 14.63
N GLU A 105 -19.38 3.58 15.49
CA GLU A 105 -19.06 2.73 16.64
C GLU A 105 -18.48 1.38 16.22
N GLU A 106 -19.13 0.69 15.26
CA GLU A 106 -18.61 -0.58 14.72
C GLU A 106 -17.25 -0.42 14.04
N PHE A 107 -17.03 0.74 13.40
CA PHE A 107 -15.73 1.02 12.77
C PHE A 107 -14.65 1.32 13.81
N GLU A 108 -14.95 2.02 14.89
CA GLU A 108 -14.03 2.28 16.01
C GLU A 108 -13.62 0.97 16.68
N GLU A 109 -14.56 0.09 16.99
CA GLU A 109 -14.27 -1.25 17.54
C GLU A 109 -13.38 -2.07 16.62
N PHE A 110 -13.72 -2.10 15.32
CA PHE A 110 -12.91 -2.75 14.30
C PHE A 110 -11.50 -2.14 14.24
N TYR A 111 -11.40 -0.81 14.21
CA TYR A 111 -10.14 -0.08 14.12
C TYR A 111 -9.19 -0.44 15.26
N PHE A 112 -9.67 -0.39 16.51
CA PHE A 112 -8.84 -0.74 17.66
C PHE A 112 -8.44 -2.21 17.66
N LYS A 113 -9.32 -3.09 17.25
CA LYS A 113 -9.01 -4.52 17.11
C LYS A 113 -7.90 -4.77 16.09
N VAL A 114 -7.94 -4.08 14.96
CA VAL A 114 -6.95 -4.19 13.89
C VAL A 114 -5.61 -3.53 14.25
N CYS A 115 -5.66 -2.37 14.91
CA CYS A 115 -4.47 -1.56 15.19
C CYS A 115 -3.74 -1.95 16.48
N CYS A 116 -4.42 -2.55 17.46
CA CYS A 116 -3.85 -2.92 18.76
C CYS A 116 -3.42 -4.39 18.84
N ILE A 117 -3.07 -4.99 17.72
CA ILE A 117 -2.52 -6.34 17.65
C ILE A 117 -1.09 -6.37 18.25
N ASP A 118 -0.64 -7.54 18.68
CA ASP A 118 0.75 -7.75 19.13
C ASP A 118 1.72 -7.78 17.94
N TYR A 119 2.30 -6.64 17.62
CA TYR A 119 3.27 -6.49 16.52
C TYR A 119 4.59 -7.21 16.76
N ALA A 120 4.99 -7.44 18.01
CA ALA A 120 6.17 -8.25 18.30
C ALA A 120 5.93 -9.72 17.96
N LYS A 121 4.74 -10.24 18.28
CA LYS A 121 4.31 -11.58 17.84
C LYS A 121 4.22 -11.67 16.32
N MET A 122 3.70 -10.63 15.66
CA MET A 122 3.58 -10.55 14.20
C MET A 122 4.96 -10.58 13.52
N ASP A 123 5.92 -9.80 13.99
CA ASP A 123 7.29 -9.77 13.45
C ASP A 123 7.96 -11.13 13.59
N ALA A 124 7.88 -11.75 14.77
CA ALA A 124 8.40 -13.09 14.99
C ALA A 124 7.77 -14.14 14.05
N ALA A 125 6.45 -14.06 13.81
CA ALA A 125 5.72 -14.93 12.89
C ALA A 125 6.09 -14.67 11.41
N CYS A 126 6.43 -13.43 11.05
CA CYS A 126 6.80 -13.04 9.69
C CYS A 126 8.23 -13.45 9.30
N ALA A 127 9.12 -13.65 10.26
CA ALA A 127 10.52 -13.96 10.01
C ALA A 127 10.75 -15.18 9.08
N PRO A 128 10.04 -16.33 9.21
CA PRO A 128 10.17 -17.44 8.27
C PRO A 128 9.70 -17.08 6.85
N LEU A 129 8.61 -16.28 6.69
CA LEU A 129 8.14 -15.83 5.39
C LEU A 129 9.18 -14.94 4.71
N LYS A 130 9.72 -13.95 5.42
CA LYS A 130 10.82 -13.12 4.94
C LYS A 130 11.99 -13.97 4.45
N ALA A 131 12.43 -14.96 5.25
CA ALA A 131 13.54 -15.84 4.90
C ALA A 131 13.26 -16.69 3.64
N ARG A 132 12.00 -17.12 3.43
CA ARG A 132 11.59 -17.83 2.21
C ARG A 132 11.59 -16.92 0.99
N MET A 133 11.01 -15.73 1.09
CA MET A 133 11.02 -14.74 0.01
C MET A 133 12.44 -14.33 -0.38
N GLN A 134 13.35 -14.12 0.58
CA GLN A 134 14.76 -13.76 0.31
C GLN A 134 15.53 -14.81 -0.48
N ARG A 135 15.17 -16.09 -0.34
CA ARG A 135 15.84 -17.21 -1.06
C ARG A 135 15.18 -17.53 -2.40
N ALA A 136 13.92 -17.14 -2.57
CA ALA A 136 13.13 -17.50 -3.74
C ALA A 136 13.62 -16.77 -5.00
N ASP A 137 13.53 -17.46 -6.12
CA ASP A 137 13.69 -16.88 -7.45
C ASP A 137 12.30 -16.72 -8.09
N LYS A 138 11.62 -17.83 -8.34
CA LYS A 138 10.38 -17.86 -9.13
C LYS A 138 9.15 -17.82 -8.24
N VAL A 139 8.29 -16.87 -8.51
CA VAL A 139 6.95 -16.79 -7.92
C VAL A 139 5.93 -17.18 -8.99
N HIS A 140 4.97 -18.03 -8.61
CA HIS A 140 3.83 -18.36 -9.43
C HIS A 140 2.55 -18.15 -8.62
N ILE A 141 1.65 -17.32 -9.13
CA ILE A 141 0.37 -16.99 -8.51
C ILE A 141 -0.75 -17.52 -9.42
N LYS A 142 -1.67 -18.29 -8.86
CA LYS A 142 -2.88 -18.73 -9.54
C LYS A 142 -4.13 -18.32 -8.78
N GLY A 143 -5.21 -17.95 -9.51
CA GLY A 143 -6.51 -17.54 -8.96
C GLY A 143 -6.47 -16.34 -8.03
N PRO A 144 -7.59 -15.68 -7.82
CA PRO A 144 -8.92 -15.96 -8.41
C PRO A 144 -9.04 -15.49 -9.86
N GLY A 145 -10.20 -15.81 -10.46
CA GLY A 145 -10.51 -15.44 -11.85
C GLY A 145 -9.54 -16.02 -12.87
N GLU A 146 -9.10 -15.20 -13.83
CA GLU A 146 -8.14 -15.58 -14.86
C GLU A 146 -6.67 -15.52 -14.39
N THR A 147 -6.42 -15.29 -13.11
CA THR A 147 -5.07 -15.07 -12.59
C THR A 147 -4.19 -16.32 -12.79
N ASP A 148 -3.17 -16.17 -13.61
CA ASP A 148 -2.05 -17.09 -13.80
C ASP A 148 -0.82 -16.23 -14.14
N LEU A 149 -0.01 -15.95 -13.11
CA LEU A 149 1.06 -14.93 -13.15
C LEU A 149 2.37 -15.53 -12.67
N THR A 150 3.44 -15.32 -13.42
CA THR A 150 4.79 -15.74 -13.05
C THR A 150 5.76 -14.57 -13.09
N PHE A 151 6.70 -14.53 -12.14
CA PHE A 151 7.77 -13.54 -12.09
C PHE A 151 8.95 -14.02 -11.23
N SER A 152 10.06 -13.31 -11.28
CA SER A 152 11.23 -13.52 -10.41
C SER A 152 11.30 -12.44 -9.34
N ILE A 153 11.71 -12.81 -8.13
CA ILE A 153 12.07 -11.88 -7.04
C ILE A 153 13.54 -12.00 -6.64
N LYS A 154 14.33 -12.68 -7.46
CA LYS A 154 15.73 -12.99 -7.18
C LYS A 154 16.59 -11.77 -6.94
N GLY A 155 17.24 -11.73 -5.79
CA GLY A 155 18.19 -10.68 -5.43
C GLY A 155 17.55 -9.35 -5.02
N ILE A 156 16.22 -9.27 -4.97
CA ILE A 156 15.49 -8.09 -4.50
C ILE A 156 15.34 -8.18 -2.97
N GLY A 157 15.44 -7.03 -2.28
CA GLY A 157 15.23 -6.94 -0.83
C GLY A 157 13.83 -7.39 -0.42
N VAL A 158 13.70 -7.89 0.81
CA VAL A 158 12.41 -8.30 1.40
C VAL A 158 12.22 -7.60 2.74
N ILE A 159 11.12 -6.91 2.90
CA ILE A 159 10.81 -6.06 4.05
C ILE A 159 9.55 -6.59 4.74
N PRO A 160 9.64 -6.99 6.03
CA PRO A 160 8.47 -7.22 6.85
C PRO A 160 7.90 -5.87 7.31
N CYS A 161 6.59 -5.75 7.34
CA CYS A 161 5.86 -4.60 7.85
C CYS A 161 5.02 -5.06 9.04
N CYS A 162 5.53 -4.81 10.24
CA CYS A 162 4.97 -5.33 11.49
C CYS A 162 4.83 -4.22 12.54
N GLY A 163 4.30 -3.05 12.16
CA GLY A 163 3.96 -1.94 13.06
C GLY A 163 5.06 -0.91 13.29
N GLU A 164 6.16 -0.94 12.54
CA GLU A 164 7.27 0.00 12.71
C GLU A 164 6.97 1.38 12.12
N TYR A 165 6.29 1.43 10.96
CA TYR A 165 6.04 2.65 10.21
C TYR A 165 4.56 2.95 10.02
N ASN A 166 3.75 1.92 9.80
CA ASN A 166 2.32 2.05 9.60
C ASN A 166 1.54 1.34 10.72
N ILE A 167 0.37 1.89 11.07
CA ILE A 167 -0.62 1.25 11.93
C ILE A 167 -2.00 1.49 11.31
N PRO A 168 -2.75 0.41 10.96
CA PRO A 168 -2.39 -1.00 11.10
C PRO A 168 -1.26 -1.43 10.19
N ASP A 169 -0.71 -2.62 10.48
CA ASP A 169 0.31 -3.25 9.67
C ASP A 169 0.02 -4.77 9.54
N GLY A 170 0.84 -5.51 8.78
CA GLY A 170 0.68 -6.94 8.60
C GLY A 170 0.85 -7.40 7.16
N GLU A 171 2.06 -7.19 6.62
CA GLU A 171 2.46 -7.65 5.30
C GLU A 171 3.96 -7.94 5.23
N CYS A 172 4.37 -8.64 4.19
CA CYS A 172 5.76 -8.80 3.83
C CYS A 172 5.92 -8.52 2.34
N PHE A 173 6.74 -7.52 1.99
CA PHE A 173 6.86 -7.06 0.62
C PHE A 173 8.26 -7.18 0.03
N THR A 174 8.31 -7.23 -1.28
CA THR A 174 9.47 -7.18 -2.16
C THR A 174 9.04 -6.52 -3.49
N ALA A 175 9.88 -6.57 -4.51
CA ALA A 175 9.47 -6.22 -5.86
C ALA A 175 9.83 -7.36 -6.84
N PRO A 176 9.08 -7.54 -7.93
CA PRO A 176 9.52 -8.43 -9.00
C PRO A 176 10.73 -7.84 -9.74
N VAL A 177 11.61 -8.69 -10.23
CA VAL A 177 12.60 -8.29 -11.24
C VAL A 177 11.83 -7.66 -12.40
N ARG A 178 12.18 -6.43 -12.77
CA ARG A 178 11.36 -5.54 -13.60
C ARG A 178 10.77 -6.20 -14.86
N ASP A 179 11.59 -6.91 -15.62
CA ASP A 179 11.20 -7.47 -16.92
C ASP A 179 10.77 -8.96 -16.83
N SER A 180 10.58 -9.49 -15.61
CA SER A 180 10.31 -10.92 -15.41
C SER A 180 8.81 -11.29 -15.40
N VAL A 181 7.93 -10.31 -15.24
CA VAL A 181 6.49 -10.56 -15.05
C VAL A 181 5.82 -10.99 -16.35
N ASN A 182 5.14 -12.15 -16.32
CA ASN A 182 4.38 -12.67 -17.47
C ASN A 182 3.10 -13.36 -17.00
N GLY A 183 2.03 -13.22 -17.78
CA GLY A 183 0.74 -13.85 -17.52
C GLY A 183 -0.39 -12.86 -17.33
N VAL A 184 -1.41 -13.26 -16.60
CA VAL A 184 -2.62 -12.48 -16.35
C VAL A 184 -2.82 -12.32 -14.85
N LEU A 185 -3.24 -11.13 -14.42
CA LEU A 185 -3.70 -10.85 -13.06
C LEU A 185 -5.05 -10.18 -13.11
N GLN A 186 -6.03 -10.78 -12.45
CA GLN A 186 -7.37 -10.22 -12.25
C GLN A 186 -7.58 -9.93 -10.77
N TYR A 187 -7.71 -8.66 -10.45
CA TYR A 187 -7.99 -8.20 -9.09
C TYR A 187 -9.48 -8.33 -8.79
N ASN A 188 -9.80 -8.62 -7.54
CA ASN A 188 -11.17 -8.84 -7.07
C ASN A 188 -11.60 -7.89 -5.95
N THR A 189 -10.80 -6.86 -5.67
CA THR A 189 -11.15 -5.82 -4.72
C THR A 189 -11.43 -4.48 -5.42
N PRO A 190 -12.40 -3.70 -4.94
CA PRO A 190 -12.58 -2.32 -5.39
C PRO A 190 -11.45 -1.45 -4.86
N THR A 191 -11.03 -0.46 -5.63
CA THR A 191 -10.01 0.51 -5.23
C THR A 191 -10.41 1.92 -5.61
N VAL A 192 -9.84 2.92 -4.92
CA VAL A 192 -10.01 4.34 -5.24
C VAL A 192 -8.63 4.95 -5.51
N TYR A 193 -8.48 5.57 -6.67
CA TYR A 193 -7.26 6.28 -7.03
C TYR A 193 -7.59 7.69 -7.53
N ASN A 194 -6.98 8.70 -6.91
CA ASN A 194 -7.26 10.12 -7.21
C ASN A 194 -8.76 10.45 -7.19
N GLY A 195 -9.51 9.88 -6.23
CA GLY A 195 -10.95 10.10 -6.09
C GLY A 195 -11.83 9.33 -7.07
N GLN A 196 -11.26 8.45 -7.89
CA GLN A 196 -11.97 7.63 -8.87
C GLN A 196 -11.97 6.16 -8.44
N SER A 197 -13.14 5.52 -8.49
CA SER A 197 -13.32 4.10 -8.13
C SER A 197 -13.10 3.21 -9.35
N PHE A 198 -12.41 2.08 -9.12
CA PHE A 198 -12.17 1.02 -10.10
C PHE A 198 -12.50 -0.33 -9.49
N GLU A 199 -13.05 -1.24 -10.28
CA GLU A 199 -13.41 -2.59 -9.88
C GLU A 199 -13.04 -3.59 -10.96
N ASN A 200 -12.78 -4.85 -10.59
CA ASN A 200 -12.47 -5.93 -11.52
C ASN A 200 -11.35 -5.56 -12.51
N ILE A 201 -10.28 -4.95 -12.00
CA ILE A 201 -9.12 -4.60 -12.81
C ILE A 201 -8.45 -5.90 -13.29
N ARG A 202 -8.14 -5.95 -14.57
CA ARG A 202 -7.43 -7.06 -15.19
C ARG A 202 -6.25 -6.55 -16.00
N PHE A 203 -5.07 -7.13 -15.75
CA PHE A 203 -3.84 -6.82 -16.46
C PHE A 203 -3.30 -8.05 -17.18
N VAL A 204 -2.78 -7.84 -18.39
CA VAL A 204 -1.96 -8.83 -19.11
C VAL A 204 -0.53 -8.34 -19.15
N PHE A 205 0.39 -9.18 -18.71
CA PHE A 205 1.81 -8.88 -18.63
C PHE A 205 2.59 -9.63 -19.72
N LYS A 206 3.56 -8.95 -20.31
CA LYS A 206 4.55 -9.53 -21.18
C LYS A 206 5.91 -8.88 -20.91
N ASN A 207 6.89 -9.69 -20.49
CA ASN A 207 8.23 -9.23 -20.17
C ASN A 207 8.22 -8.00 -19.23
N GLY A 208 7.50 -8.11 -18.11
CA GLY A 208 7.37 -7.08 -17.09
C GLY A 208 6.32 -6.01 -17.37
N LYS A 209 5.97 -5.75 -18.63
CA LYS A 209 5.10 -4.64 -19.02
C LYS A 209 3.63 -5.05 -19.05
N ILE A 210 2.75 -4.21 -18.50
CA ILE A 210 1.30 -4.28 -18.69
C ILE A 210 1.00 -3.90 -20.15
N VAL A 211 0.65 -4.92 -20.96
CA VAL A 211 0.34 -4.73 -22.39
C VAL A 211 -1.15 -4.54 -22.64
N GLU A 212 -2.00 -5.00 -21.73
CA GLU A 212 -3.44 -4.80 -21.74
C GLU A 212 -3.94 -4.52 -20.34
N ALA A 213 -4.80 -3.51 -20.19
CA ALA A 213 -5.42 -3.15 -18.92
C ALA A 213 -6.91 -2.85 -19.15
N THR A 214 -7.78 -3.58 -18.45
CA THR A 214 -9.23 -3.41 -18.47
C THR A 214 -9.79 -3.36 -17.06
N CYS A 215 -10.95 -2.77 -16.86
CA CYS A 215 -11.69 -2.81 -15.61
C CYS A 215 -13.19 -2.74 -15.85
N GLN A 216 -13.97 -3.03 -14.84
CA GLN A 216 -15.39 -2.68 -14.84
C GLN A 216 -15.51 -1.16 -14.70
N GLY A 217 -16.18 -0.52 -15.64
CA GLY A 217 -16.34 0.93 -15.70
C GLY A 217 -15.40 1.60 -16.71
N ASP A 218 -14.64 2.60 -16.30
CA ASP A 218 -13.84 3.46 -17.20
C ASP A 218 -12.42 2.91 -17.44
N SER A 219 -12.30 1.94 -18.34
CA SER A 219 -10.99 1.40 -18.76
C SER A 219 -10.10 2.45 -19.47
N LYS A 220 -10.67 3.51 -20.04
CA LYS A 220 -9.88 4.58 -20.63
C LYS A 220 -9.13 5.33 -19.54
N LYS A 221 -9.81 5.68 -18.45
CA LYS A 221 -9.22 6.36 -17.30
C LYS A 221 -8.16 5.50 -16.61
N LEU A 222 -8.40 4.19 -16.49
CA LEU A 222 -7.40 3.25 -15.99
C LEU A 222 -6.11 3.34 -16.82
N ASN A 223 -6.24 3.29 -18.16
CA ASN A 223 -5.09 3.39 -19.06
C ASN A 223 -4.40 4.76 -19.00
N GLU A 224 -5.13 5.87 -18.86
CA GLU A 224 -4.54 7.20 -18.66
C GLU A 224 -3.63 7.26 -17.42
N ILE A 225 -4.00 6.58 -16.33
CA ILE A 225 -3.16 6.47 -15.13
C ILE A 225 -1.91 5.64 -15.42
N LEU A 226 -2.06 4.48 -16.08
CA LEU A 226 -0.94 3.61 -16.44
C LEU A 226 -0.03 4.19 -17.53
N ASP A 227 -0.45 5.23 -18.24
CA ASP A 227 0.33 5.95 -19.25
C ASP A 227 0.92 7.27 -18.70
N THR A 228 0.93 7.49 -17.39
CA THR A 228 1.50 8.67 -16.75
C THR A 228 2.99 8.84 -17.12
N ASP A 229 3.74 7.74 -17.14
CA ASP A 229 5.13 7.66 -17.53
C ASP A 229 5.51 6.24 -17.98
N GLU A 230 6.75 6.03 -18.42
CA GLU A 230 7.22 4.74 -18.92
C GLU A 230 7.15 3.64 -17.83
N GLY A 231 7.46 3.99 -16.56
CA GLY A 231 7.50 3.04 -15.46
C GLY A 231 6.13 2.66 -14.91
N ALA A 232 5.08 3.43 -15.21
CA ALA A 232 3.74 3.21 -14.69
C ALA A 232 3.12 1.85 -15.11
N ARG A 233 3.57 1.30 -16.26
CA ARG A 233 3.14 -0.02 -16.75
C ARG A 233 4.00 -1.18 -16.26
N TYR A 234 4.95 -0.94 -15.35
CA TYR A 234 5.76 -1.98 -14.71
C TYR A 234 5.45 -2.05 -13.22
N ILE A 235 5.80 -3.16 -12.60
CA ILE A 235 5.48 -3.41 -11.20
C ILE A 235 6.62 -2.96 -10.29
N GLY A 236 6.28 -2.17 -9.28
CA GLY A 236 7.18 -1.69 -8.24
C GLY A 236 7.13 -2.47 -6.95
N GLU A 237 6.05 -3.24 -6.71
CA GLU A 237 5.90 -3.99 -5.46
C GLU A 237 5.07 -5.26 -5.62
N PHE A 238 5.45 -6.28 -4.85
CA PHE A 238 4.68 -7.48 -4.57
C PHE A 238 4.70 -7.75 -3.08
N ALA A 239 3.53 -7.86 -2.46
CA ALA A 239 3.43 -8.13 -1.03
C ALA A 239 2.38 -9.20 -0.70
N ILE A 240 2.55 -9.83 0.45
CA ILE A 240 1.64 -10.83 1.02
C ILE A 240 1.04 -10.25 2.30
N GLY A 241 -0.28 -9.99 2.30
CA GLY A 241 -1.02 -9.48 3.44
C GLY A 241 -1.47 -10.60 4.38
N PHE A 242 -1.40 -10.32 5.71
CA PHE A 242 -1.74 -11.30 6.76
C PHE A 242 -2.27 -10.70 8.05
N ASN A 243 -2.73 -9.43 8.09
CA ASN A 243 -3.37 -8.91 9.31
C ASN A 243 -4.69 -9.68 9.56
N PRO A 244 -4.80 -10.45 10.68
CA PRO A 244 -5.88 -11.41 10.89
C PRO A 244 -7.27 -10.76 11.02
N HIS A 245 -7.32 -9.49 11.36
CA HIS A 245 -8.57 -8.76 11.60
C HIS A 245 -9.05 -7.96 10.40
N ILE A 246 -8.22 -7.80 9.37
CA ILE A 246 -8.65 -7.15 8.12
C ILE A 246 -9.10 -8.26 7.16
N THR A 247 -10.40 -8.39 6.98
CA THR A 247 -10.99 -9.49 6.19
C THR A 247 -11.61 -9.05 4.87
N HIS A 248 -11.83 -7.76 4.67
CA HIS A 248 -12.44 -7.20 3.47
C HIS A 248 -11.78 -5.88 3.11
N ALA A 249 -11.77 -5.54 1.83
CA ALA A 249 -11.36 -4.22 1.37
C ALA A 249 -12.36 -3.16 1.82
N MET A 250 -11.86 -2.00 2.24
CA MET A 250 -12.67 -0.89 2.73
C MET A 250 -12.37 0.43 2.00
N LYS A 251 -11.65 0.35 0.88
CA LYS A 251 -11.25 1.50 0.06
C LYS A 251 -10.33 2.49 0.79
N ASP A 252 -9.61 2.01 1.79
CA ASP A 252 -8.46 2.69 2.39
C ASP A 252 -7.24 1.77 2.27
N ILE A 253 -6.26 2.20 1.50
CA ILE A 253 -5.13 1.35 1.12
C ILE A 253 -4.29 0.90 2.32
N LEU A 254 -4.15 1.74 3.37
CA LEU A 254 -3.41 1.37 4.57
C LEU A 254 -3.96 0.11 5.26
N PHE A 255 -5.25 -0.17 5.08
CA PHE A 255 -5.91 -1.40 5.56
C PHE A 255 -5.93 -2.46 4.46
N ASP A 256 -6.31 -2.07 3.25
CA ASP A 256 -6.62 -3.02 2.17
C ASP A 256 -5.39 -3.83 1.75
N GLU A 257 -4.20 -3.25 1.75
CA GLU A 257 -2.93 -3.93 1.44
C GLU A 257 -2.57 -5.03 2.46
N LYS A 258 -3.16 -5.00 3.67
CA LYS A 258 -2.87 -5.93 4.76
C LYS A 258 -3.94 -7.00 4.99
N VAL A 259 -4.94 -7.09 4.11
CA VAL A 259 -6.04 -8.07 4.23
C VAL A 259 -5.49 -9.49 4.40
N ALA A 260 -6.00 -10.21 5.40
CA ALA A 260 -5.62 -11.61 5.61
C ALA A 260 -5.94 -12.46 4.38
N GLY A 261 -4.95 -13.22 3.90
CA GLY A 261 -5.08 -14.07 2.73
C GLY A 261 -5.08 -13.31 1.40
N SER A 262 -4.66 -12.04 1.39
CA SER A 262 -4.45 -11.27 0.15
C SER A 262 -2.98 -11.20 -0.26
N PHE A 263 -2.78 -10.80 -1.48
CA PHE A 263 -1.54 -10.19 -1.94
C PHE A 263 -1.87 -8.88 -2.65
N HIS A 264 -0.91 -7.96 -2.72
CA HIS A 264 -1.03 -6.85 -3.65
C HIS A 264 0.12 -6.85 -4.64
N PHE A 265 -0.14 -6.25 -5.79
CA PHE A 265 0.79 -6.20 -6.91
C PHE A 265 0.65 -4.83 -7.56
N THR A 266 1.67 -4.01 -7.40
CA THR A 266 1.61 -2.55 -7.44
C THR A 266 2.25 -1.99 -8.69
N PRO A 267 1.48 -1.48 -9.65
CA PRO A 267 2.04 -0.72 -10.77
C PRO A 267 2.77 0.54 -10.31
N GLY A 268 3.90 0.83 -10.93
CA GLY A 268 4.66 2.06 -10.74
C GLY A 268 5.96 1.89 -9.98
N ARG A 269 6.32 2.91 -9.19
CA ARG A 269 7.63 3.04 -8.54
C ARG A 269 7.89 1.95 -7.50
N CYS A 270 9.12 1.41 -7.49
CA CYS A 270 9.62 0.59 -6.38
C CYS A 270 10.19 1.46 -5.24
N TYR A 271 10.32 0.86 -4.05
CA TYR A 271 11.06 1.45 -2.94
C TYR A 271 12.58 1.18 -3.08
N GLU A 272 13.39 2.04 -2.48
CA GLU A 272 14.86 1.87 -2.47
C GLU A 272 15.29 0.58 -1.75
N THR A 273 14.52 0.16 -0.74
CA THR A 273 14.77 -1.07 0.02
C THR A 273 14.47 -2.36 -0.77
N THR A 274 13.65 -2.26 -1.81
CA THR A 274 13.26 -3.35 -2.71
C THR A 274 13.51 -2.96 -4.17
N GLU A 275 14.71 -2.43 -4.41
CA GLU A 275 15.10 -1.81 -5.67
C GLU A 275 15.08 -2.78 -6.85
N ASN A 276 14.16 -2.55 -7.80
CA ASN A 276 14.08 -3.26 -9.08
C ASN A 276 14.32 -2.33 -10.29
N HIS A 277 14.79 -1.11 -10.03
CA HIS A 277 15.09 -0.04 -11.00
C HIS A 277 13.87 0.54 -11.73
N ASN A 278 12.64 0.22 -11.32
CA ASN A 278 11.47 0.85 -11.91
C ASN A 278 11.23 2.23 -11.27
N ARG A 279 11.14 3.25 -12.11
CA ARG A 279 10.87 4.63 -11.71
C ARG A 279 9.57 5.09 -12.32
N SER A 280 8.70 5.67 -11.49
CA SER A 280 7.41 6.20 -11.91
C SER A 280 6.93 7.29 -10.95
N GLU A 281 6.07 8.16 -11.42
CA GLU A 281 5.34 9.10 -10.57
C GLU A 281 4.18 8.44 -9.82
N ILE A 282 3.71 7.27 -10.28
CA ILE A 282 2.67 6.50 -9.58
C ILE A 282 3.27 5.38 -8.72
N HIS A 283 2.53 5.02 -7.69
CA HIS A 283 2.64 3.82 -6.88
C HIS A 283 1.22 3.50 -6.44
N TRP A 284 0.64 2.45 -7.01
CA TRP A 284 -0.78 2.17 -6.83
C TRP A 284 -0.99 0.73 -6.38
N ASP A 285 -1.17 0.55 -5.07
CA ASP A 285 -1.39 -0.77 -4.49
C ASP A 285 -2.76 -1.31 -4.89
N LEU A 286 -2.74 -2.40 -5.62
CA LEU A 286 -3.92 -3.13 -6.07
C LEU A 286 -3.94 -4.48 -5.38
N VAL A 287 -5.03 -4.78 -4.70
CA VAL A 287 -5.16 -5.93 -3.80
C VAL A 287 -5.96 -7.05 -4.46
N CYS A 288 -5.52 -8.28 -4.24
CA CYS A 288 -6.21 -9.49 -4.66
C CYS A 288 -6.35 -10.46 -3.48
N ILE A 289 -7.58 -10.77 -3.07
CA ILE A 289 -7.87 -11.67 -1.95
C ILE A 289 -7.99 -13.11 -2.48
N GLN A 290 -7.20 -14.03 -1.92
CA GLN A 290 -7.18 -15.45 -2.34
C GLN A 290 -7.90 -16.40 -1.37
N ARG A 291 -8.64 -15.90 -0.37
CA ARG A 291 -9.44 -16.81 0.45
C ARG A 291 -10.51 -17.50 -0.39
N ALA A 292 -10.93 -18.71 0.04
CA ALA A 292 -11.83 -19.56 -0.72
C ALA A 292 -13.14 -18.86 -1.14
N GLU A 293 -13.72 -18.06 -0.25
CA GLU A 293 -14.94 -17.28 -0.51
C GLU A 293 -14.77 -16.15 -1.53
N PHE A 294 -13.52 -15.79 -1.87
CA PHE A 294 -13.15 -14.82 -2.90
C PHE A 294 -12.65 -15.47 -4.19
N GLY A 295 -12.79 -16.78 -4.33
CA GLY A 295 -12.39 -17.54 -5.52
C GLY A 295 -11.12 -18.36 -5.37
N GLY A 296 -10.51 -18.34 -4.17
CA GLY A 296 -9.34 -19.15 -3.85
C GLY A 296 -8.07 -18.79 -4.63
N GLY A 297 -7.07 -19.63 -4.53
CA GLY A 297 -5.85 -19.50 -5.30
C GLY A 297 -4.61 -20.01 -4.58
N THR A 298 -3.46 -19.92 -5.26
CA THR A 298 -2.17 -20.35 -4.70
C THR A 298 -1.08 -19.34 -4.98
N ILE A 299 -0.12 -19.24 -4.04
CA ILE A 299 1.18 -18.62 -4.25
C ILE A 299 2.23 -19.70 -4.06
N SER A 300 3.13 -19.84 -5.02
CA SER A 300 4.23 -20.80 -4.95
C SER A 300 5.57 -20.08 -5.13
N PHE A 301 6.58 -20.50 -4.37
CA PHE A 301 7.99 -20.07 -4.53
C PHE A 301 8.81 -21.26 -5.00
N ASP A 302 9.49 -21.14 -6.14
CA ASP A 302 10.32 -22.17 -6.75
C ASP A 302 9.63 -23.54 -6.86
N GLY A 303 8.30 -23.55 -7.06
CA GLY A 303 7.44 -24.73 -7.16
C GLY A 303 6.87 -25.23 -5.84
N GLU A 304 7.32 -24.75 -4.68
CA GLU A 304 6.72 -25.05 -3.38
C GLU A 304 5.49 -24.15 -3.17
N VAL A 305 4.34 -24.74 -2.85
CA VAL A 305 3.14 -23.96 -2.51
C VAL A 305 3.31 -23.37 -1.11
N ILE A 306 3.37 -22.04 -1.05
CA ILE A 306 3.53 -21.27 0.19
C ILE A 306 2.18 -20.94 0.80
N ARG A 307 1.20 -20.55 -0.04
CA ARG A 307 -0.15 -20.22 0.40
C ARG A 307 -1.19 -20.82 -0.54
N LYS A 308 -2.25 -21.35 0.02
CA LYS A 308 -3.41 -21.90 -0.71
C LYS A 308 -4.69 -21.40 -0.06
N ASP A 309 -5.60 -20.87 -0.89
CA ASP A 309 -6.92 -20.37 -0.46
C ASP A 309 -6.85 -19.44 0.75
N GLY A 310 -5.82 -18.57 0.76
CA GLY A 310 -5.58 -17.58 1.80
C GLY A 310 -4.81 -18.06 3.04
N LEU A 311 -4.58 -19.37 3.20
CA LEU A 311 -3.88 -19.96 4.34
C LEU A 311 -2.46 -20.43 3.96
N PHE A 312 -1.54 -20.33 4.89
CA PHE A 312 -0.17 -20.78 4.69
C PHE A 312 -0.07 -22.32 4.75
N VAL A 313 0.69 -22.90 3.83
CA VAL A 313 0.83 -24.37 3.71
C VAL A 313 2.01 -24.90 4.50
N PRO A 314 3.23 -24.28 4.46
CA PRO A 314 4.36 -24.75 5.26
C PRO A 314 4.12 -24.54 6.76
N ALA A 315 4.43 -25.54 7.56
CA ALA A 315 4.18 -25.55 9.01
C ALA A 315 4.85 -24.40 9.77
N ASP A 316 6.03 -23.94 9.31
CA ASP A 316 6.75 -22.81 9.87
C ASP A 316 6.12 -21.44 9.57
N LEU A 317 5.11 -21.39 8.69
CA LEU A 317 4.35 -20.18 8.37
C LEU A 317 2.96 -20.15 9.03
N HIS A 318 2.50 -21.22 9.65
CA HIS A 318 1.15 -21.28 10.26
C HIS A 318 0.94 -20.25 11.37
N ALA A 319 2.03 -19.71 11.97
CA ALA A 319 1.91 -18.61 12.94
C ALA A 319 1.36 -17.32 12.35
N LEU A 320 1.36 -17.18 11.01
CA LEU A 320 0.76 -16.06 10.27
C LEU A 320 -0.72 -16.28 9.93
N ASP A 321 -1.26 -17.48 10.12
CA ASP A 321 -2.67 -17.73 9.86
C ASP A 321 -3.56 -16.97 10.86
N PRO A 322 -4.74 -16.48 10.42
CA PRO A 322 -5.57 -15.59 11.23
C PRO A 322 -5.95 -16.13 12.60
N ASP A 323 -6.15 -17.46 12.74
CA ASP A 323 -6.49 -18.13 14.00
C ASP A 323 -5.30 -18.25 14.98
N LYS A 324 -4.08 -18.01 14.53
CA LYS A 324 -2.84 -18.06 15.32
C LYS A 324 -2.30 -16.68 15.63
N LEU A 325 -2.42 -15.75 14.69
CA LEU A 325 -1.86 -14.41 14.82
C LEU A 325 -2.78 -13.47 15.62
N GLY A 326 -4.10 -13.64 15.49
CA GLY A 326 -5.12 -12.83 16.14
C GLY A 326 -5.31 -13.07 17.65
#